data_a459f696fb196dfca760336f11caf0d2
#
_entry.id   a459f696fb196dfca760336f11caf0d2
#
_cell.length_a   1.000
_cell.length_b   1.000
_cell.length_c   1.000
_cell.angle_alpha   90.00
_cell.angle_beta   90.00
_cell.angle_gamma   90.00
#
_symmetry.space_group_name_H-M   'P 1'
#
loop_
_entity.id
_entity.type
_entity.pdbx_description
1 polymer ?
#
loop_
_entity_poly.entity_id
_entity_poly.type
_entity_poly.pdbx_seq_one_letter_code
_entity_poly.pdbx_strand_id
1 'polypeptide(L)'
;FLTGLLSLGLALPIAGLVQVVPAQAEDAASFYKGKKIKFIVPYKPGGGYDDYARLLAPVLEKYTGANIEILNKGGAGGMTGANEIFRSPSDGLTIGIINGSAMITNELAEIKGAVYKVADYSYLGRVTADTRVMSTSVASGFNTYESLKAVKEPFKMGATGLGGSTYVDTVIIGKVFEFNQDVIHGFDRSGPIRKAMKRGDVVGMWGSWGSARKTVKSGDNQIVMQSGKKRHKDLPDTPTIRELAKSLPNADKAMKIIVGWEALSAVGRPIAGPPGIPADRLAFLRDAFAKAVADDEFLGKAKKAKRAVDYASGDEMTELTKEATDLPDDVRTMFISAIRGEL
;
A
#
# COMPACT_ATOMS: atom_id res chain seq x y z
N PHE A 1 77.75 -27.41 58.82
CA PHE A 1 76.67 -26.37 58.69
C PHE A 1 76.59 -25.91 57.18
N LEU A 2 75.64 -26.47 56.44
CA LEU A 2 75.35 -26.05 55.07
C LEU A 2 73.90 -25.52 55.07
N THR A 3 73.76 -24.25 54.76
CA THR A 3 72.47 -23.63 54.47
C THR A 3 72.26 -23.63 52.97
N GLY A 4 71.26 -24.39 52.50
CA GLY A 4 70.82 -24.36 51.09
C GLY A 4 69.84 -23.27 50.91
N LEU A 5 70.07 -22.40 49.91
CA LEU A 5 69.11 -21.44 49.41
C LEU A 5 68.24 -22.11 48.32
N LEU A 6 66.94 -22.19 48.55
CA LEU A 6 65.92 -22.50 47.51
C LEU A 6 65.55 -21.23 46.79
N SER A 7 65.88 -21.16 45.56
CA SER A 7 65.37 -20.08 44.66
C SER A 7 63.98 -20.47 44.05
N LEU A 8 62.97 -19.77 44.51
CA LEU A 8 61.58 -19.90 43.97
C LEU A 8 61.44 -19.07 42.69
N GLY A 9 61.39 -19.74 41.56
CA GLY A 9 61.12 -19.09 40.27
C GLY A 9 59.63 -18.72 40.14
N LEU A 10 59.34 -17.44 40.12
CA LEU A 10 57.97 -16.89 39.83
C LEU A 10 57.72 -16.92 38.34
N ALA A 11 56.90 -17.89 37.88
CA ALA A 11 56.40 -17.88 36.51
C ALA A 11 55.19 -16.94 36.39
N LEU A 12 55.38 -15.79 35.74
CA LEU A 12 54.27 -14.88 35.36
C LEU A 12 53.50 -15.46 34.17
N PRO A 13 52.17 -15.57 34.23
CA PRO A 13 51.37 -15.92 33.06
C PRO A 13 51.35 -14.76 32.10
N ILE A 14 51.82 -14.96 30.86
CA ILE A 14 51.62 -14.03 29.73
C ILE A 14 50.16 -14.09 29.35
N ALA A 15 49.36 -13.16 29.89
CA ALA A 15 47.99 -12.93 29.42
C ALA A 15 48.06 -12.36 28.01
N GLY A 16 47.83 -13.21 27.02
CA GLY A 16 47.63 -12.78 25.61
C GLY A 16 46.45 -11.84 25.49
N LEU A 17 46.69 -10.57 25.27
CA LEU A 17 45.68 -9.58 24.86
C LEU A 17 45.14 -10.03 23.51
N VAL A 18 43.99 -10.71 23.50
CA VAL A 18 43.20 -10.89 22.32
C VAL A 18 42.70 -9.50 21.91
N GLN A 19 43.35 -8.87 20.96
CA GLN A 19 42.82 -7.67 20.31
C GLN A 19 41.55 -8.07 19.58
N VAL A 20 40.41 -7.76 20.17
CA VAL A 20 39.11 -7.74 19.43
C VAL A 20 39.21 -6.60 18.47
N VAL A 21 39.59 -6.87 17.21
CA VAL A 21 39.46 -5.96 16.11
C VAL A 21 37.94 -5.73 15.95
N PRO A 22 37.40 -4.50 16.10
CA PRO A 22 35.99 -4.25 15.81
C PRO A 22 35.79 -4.64 14.35
N ALA A 23 34.88 -5.59 14.09
CA ALA A 23 34.45 -5.88 12.73
C ALA A 23 33.95 -4.54 12.16
N GLN A 24 34.68 -3.98 11.20
CA GLN A 24 34.23 -2.81 10.48
C GLN A 24 32.89 -3.17 9.86
N ALA A 25 31.79 -2.51 10.28
CA ALA A 25 30.51 -2.66 9.66
C ALA A 25 30.68 -2.37 8.17
N GLU A 26 30.34 -3.35 7.32
CA GLU A 26 30.39 -3.17 5.87
C GLU A 26 29.50 -1.97 5.53
N ASP A 27 30.03 -0.99 4.77
CA ASP A 27 29.22 0.13 4.29
C ASP A 27 28.04 -0.39 3.51
N ALA A 28 26.83 0.11 3.84
CA ALA A 28 25.58 -0.36 3.26
C ALA A 28 25.61 -0.37 1.72
N ALA A 29 26.25 0.61 1.09
CA ALA A 29 26.40 0.63 -0.37
C ALA A 29 27.22 -0.56 -0.88
N SER A 30 28.28 -0.92 -0.20
CA SER A 30 29.11 -2.09 -0.52
C SER A 30 28.33 -3.39 -0.33
N PHE A 31 27.52 -3.46 0.74
CA PHE A 31 26.64 -4.60 1.00
C PHE A 31 25.65 -4.87 -0.15
N TYR A 32 25.02 -3.83 -0.69
CA TYR A 32 24.00 -4.01 -1.76
C TYR A 32 24.60 -4.28 -3.14
N LYS A 33 25.83 -3.89 -3.40
CA LYS A 33 26.46 -4.00 -4.72
C LYS A 33 26.44 -5.45 -5.23
N GLY A 34 25.75 -5.65 -6.35
CA GLY A 34 25.62 -6.97 -7.00
C GLY A 34 24.69 -7.96 -6.26
N LYS A 35 24.13 -7.61 -5.12
CA LYS A 35 23.13 -8.44 -4.43
C LYS A 35 21.82 -8.47 -5.21
N LYS A 36 20.98 -9.45 -4.87
CA LYS A 36 19.62 -9.54 -5.39
C LYS A 36 18.65 -9.06 -4.31
N ILE A 37 17.85 -8.04 -4.62
CA ILE A 37 16.74 -7.60 -3.79
C ILE A 37 15.44 -8.16 -4.39
N LYS A 38 14.68 -8.91 -3.60
CA LYS A 38 13.32 -9.33 -3.94
C LYS A 38 12.37 -8.16 -3.77
N PHE A 39 11.63 -7.81 -4.82
CA PHE A 39 10.59 -6.78 -4.79
C PHE A 39 9.22 -7.45 -4.90
N ILE A 40 8.53 -7.60 -3.76
CA ILE A 40 7.24 -8.27 -3.68
C ILE A 40 6.12 -7.33 -4.17
N VAL A 41 5.26 -7.86 -5.06
CA VAL A 41 4.04 -7.18 -5.53
C VAL A 41 2.83 -8.01 -5.08
N PRO A 42 1.88 -7.46 -4.30
CA PRO A 42 0.82 -8.22 -3.64
C PRO A 42 -0.37 -8.57 -4.56
N TYR A 43 -0.19 -8.49 -5.87
CA TYR A 43 -1.21 -8.76 -6.89
C TYR A 43 -0.60 -9.45 -8.11
N LYS A 44 -1.46 -10.09 -8.92
CA LYS A 44 -1.04 -10.65 -10.22
C LYS A 44 -0.55 -9.55 -11.17
N PRO A 45 0.34 -9.89 -12.13
CA PRO A 45 0.88 -8.94 -13.10
C PRO A 45 -0.19 -8.15 -13.88
N GLY A 46 0.15 -6.92 -14.30
CA GLY A 46 -0.68 -6.05 -15.17
C GLY A 46 -1.71 -5.21 -14.42
N GLY A 47 -1.49 -4.94 -13.12
CA GLY A 47 -2.24 -3.96 -12.34
C GLY A 47 -1.37 -2.78 -11.91
N GLY A 48 -1.98 -1.75 -11.27
CA GLY A 48 -1.27 -0.54 -10.89
C GLY A 48 -0.10 -0.76 -9.93
N TYR A 49 -0.15 -1.78 -9.07
CA TYR A 49 0.96 -2.14 -8.17
C TYR A 49 2.14 -2.73 -8.96
N ASP A 50 1.85 -3.62 -9.89
CA ASP A 50 2.85 -4.23 -10.78
C ASP A 50 3.51 -3.18 -11.69
N ASP A 51 2.73 -2.22 -12.21
CA ASP A 51 3.26 -1.13 -13.03
C ASP A 51 4.26 -0.28 -12.24
N TYR A 52 3.93 0.12 -10.99
CA TYR A 52 4.87 0.89 -10.17
C TYR A 52 6.15 0.10 -9.85
N ALA A 53 6.04 -1.19 -9.50
CA ALA A 53 7.20 -2.01 -9.24
C ALA A 53 8.14 -2.08 -10.46
N ARG A 54 7.57 -2.29 -11.66
CA ARG A 54 8.35 -2.34 -12.92
C ARG A 54 8.93 -1.00 -13.35
N LEU A 55 8.30 0.09 -12.98
CA LEU A 55 8.83 1.44 -13.22
C LEU A 55 9.96 1.79 -12.24
N LEU A 56 9.83 1.36 -10.98
CA LEU A 56 10.82 1.64 -9.93
C LEU A 56 12.06 0.74 -10.03
N ALA A 57 11.91 -0.54 -10.40
CA ALA A 57 12.99 -1.52 -10.34
C ALA A 57 14.29 -1.04 -11.04
N PRO A 58 14.27 -0.58 -12.30
CA PRO A 58 15.50 -0.16 -12.98
C PRO A 58 16.21 1.02 -12.32
N VAL A 59 15.41 1.92 -11.72
CA VAL A 59 15.95 3.13 -11.07
C VAL A 59 16.44 2.80 -9.66
N LEU A 60 15.79 1.88 -8.95
CA LEU A 60 16.31 1.35 -7.69
C LEU A 60 17.64 0.60 -7.91
N GLU A 61 17.78 -0.21 -8.99
CA GLU A 61 19.04 -0.83 -9.36
C GLU A 61 20.16 0.21 -9.54
N LYS A 62 19.85 1.32 -10.23
CA LYS A 62 20.79 2.43 -10.44
C LYS A 62 21.31 3.01 -9.11
N TYR A 63 20.45 3.21 -8.12
CA TYR A 63 20.82 3.86 -6.86
C TYR A 63 21.28 2.91 -5.76
N THR A 64 20.92 1.63 -5.84
CA THR A 64 21.36 0.62 -4.86
C THR A 64 22.59 -0.17 -5.31
N GLY A 65 22.84 -0.27 -6.63
CA GLY A 65 23.81 -1.20 -7.19
C GLY A 65 23.43 -2.67 -7.08
N ALA A 66 22.20 -2.96 -6.61
CA ALA A 66 21.65 -4.32 -6.52
C ALA A 66 20.85 -4.67 -7.77
N ASN A 67 20.54 -5.95 -7.97
CA ASN A 67 19.62 -6.42 -8.99
C ASN A 67 18.22 -6.59 -8.37
N ILE A 68 17.18 -6.03 -8.98
CA ILE A 68 15.81 -6.08 -8.45
C ILE A 68 15.01 -7.21 -9.13
N GLU A 69 14.63 -8.21 -8.35
CA GLU A 69 13.75 -9.31 -8.80
C GLU A 69 12.32 -9.07 -8.39
N ILE A 70 11.41 -8.80 -9.36
CA ILE A 70 9.99 -8.57 -9.09
C ILE A 70 9.28 -9.91 -8.95
N LEU A 71 8.61 -10.12 -7.80
CA LEU A 71 7.87 -11.32 -7.46
C LEU A 71 6.40 -10.97 -7.17
N ASN A 72 5.50 -11.41 -8.05
CA ASN A 72 4.06 -11.21 -7.85
C ASN A 72 3.48 -12.29 -6.90
N LYS A 73 3.07 -11.90 -5.71
CA LYS A 73 2.50 -12.73 -4.63
C LYS A 73 1.07 -12.30 -4.31
N GLY A 74 0.16 -12.56 -5.27
CA GLY A 74 -1.25 -12.20 -5.14
C GLY A 74 -2.02 -13.15 -4.21
N GLY A 75 -3.11 -12.65 -3.63
CA GLY A 75 -4.07 -13.42 -2.82
C GLY A 75 -4.64 -12.59 -1.67
N ALA A 76 -5.84 -12.95 -1.23
CA ALA A 76 -6.53 -12.35 -0.08
C ALA A 76 -6.50 -10.81 -0.06
N GLY A 77 -6.89 -10.15 -1.17
CA GLY A 77 -6.90 -8.69 -1.25
C GLY A 77 -5.53 -8.00 -1.20
N GLY A 78 -4.43 -8.75 -1.29
CA GLY A 78 -3.04 -8.28 -1.15
C GLY A 78 -2.36 -8.74 0.14
N MET A 79 -3.10 -9.37 1.06
CA MET A 79 -2.60 -9.84 2.35
C MET A 79 -1.48 -10.88 2.20
N THR A 80 -1.55 -11.76 1.18
CA THR A 80 -0.50 -12.76 0.92
C THR A 80 0.86 -12.12 0.71
N GLY A 81 0.95 -11.11 -0.16
CA GLY A 81 2.21 -10.41 -0.42
C GLY A 81 2.68 -9.58 0.78
N ALA A 82 1.75 -8.96 1.51
CA ALA A 82 2.07 -8.23 2.73
C ALA A 82 2.69 -9.15 3.80
N ASN A 83 2.08 -10.31 4.06
CA ASN A 83 2.63 -11.33 4.95
C ASN A 83 4.01 -11.83 4.51
N GLU A 84 4.22 -12.01 3.22
CA GLU A 84 5.52 -12.44 2.66
C GLU A 84 6.61 -11.43 2.99
N ILE A 85 6.34 -10.12 2.79
CA ILE A 85 7.29 -9.06 3.14
C ILE A 85 7.57 -9.08 4.64
N PHE A 86 6.52 -9.11 5.47
CA PHE A 86 6.64 -9.03 6.93
C PHE A 86 7.46 -10.16 7.54
N ARG A 87 7.33 -11.38 7.01
CA ARG A 87 8.02 -12.58 7.47
C ARG A 87 9.39 -12.79 6.86
N SER A 88 9.80 -11.96 5.92
CA SER A 88 11.10 -12.07 5.28
C SER A 88 12.23 -11.78 6.27
N PRO A 89 13.46 -12.29 6.03
CA PRO A 89 14.61 -11.93 6.84
C PRO A 89 14.84 -10.43 6.90
N SER A 90 15.22 -9.91 8.07
CA SER A 90 15.49 -8.49 8.30
C SER A 90 16.84 -8.02 7.74
N ASP A 91 17.33 -8.64 6.68
CA ASP A 91 18.63 -8.36 6.07
C ASP A 91 18.64 -7.19 5.08
N GLY A 92 17.45 -6.67 4.73
CA GLY A 92 17.26 -5.61 3.75
C GLY A 92 17.23 -6.10 2.29
N LEU A 93 17.26 -7.42 2.03
CA LEU A 93 17.21 -7.99 0.68
C LEU A 93 15.80 -8.38 0.23
N THR A 94 14.78 -8.04 1.01
CA THR A 94 13.38 -8.15 0.61
C THR A 94 12.66 -6.84 0.92
N ILE A 95 12.08 -6.25 -0.11
CA ILE A 95 11.18 -5.10 -0.03
C ILE A 95 9.92 -5.39 -0.85
N GLY A 96 8.92 -4.56 -0.75
CA GLY A 96 7.75 -4.67 -1.61
C GLY A 96 6.86 -3.46 -1.57
N ILE A 97 5.97 -3.39 -2.55
CA ILE A 97 4.91 -2.40 -2.59
C ILE A 97 3.69 -2.93 -1.86
N ILE A 98 3.10 -2.13 -0.99
CA ILE A 98 2.02 -2.56 -0.11
C ILE A 98 0.73 -1.83 -0.45
N ASN A 99 -0.41 -2.47 -0.22
CA ASN A 99 -1.71 -1.80 -0.22
C ASN A 99 -2.01 -1.28 1.19
N GLY A 100 -1.61 -0.03 1.45
CA GLY A 100 -1.64 0.54 2.79
C GLY A 100 -3.03 0.51 3.43
N SER A 101 -4.07 0.94 2.72
CA SER A 101 -5.44 0.93 3.27
C SER A 101 -5.93 -0.49 3.60
N ALA A 102 -5.68 -1.45 2.70
CA ALA A 102 -6.10 -2.83 2.94
C ALA A 102 -5.38 -3.47 4.14
N MET A 103 -4.10 -3.14 4.33
CA MET A 103 -3.35 -3.66 5.47
C MET A 103 -3.85 -3.12 6.81
N ILE A 104 -4.09 -1.82 6.89
CA ILE A 104 -4.61 -1.20 8.10
C ILE A 104 -6.00 -1.76 8.42
N THR A 105 -6.88 -1.84 7.44
CA THR A 105 -8.23 -2.38 7.67
C THR A 105 -8.21 -3.85 8.08
N ASN A 106 -7.34 -4.67 7.49
CA ASN A 106 -7.19 -6.07 7.90
C ASN A 106 -6.67 -6.22 9.33
N GLU A 107 -5.73 -5.37 9.76
CA GLU A 107 -5.23 -5.36 11.14
C GLU A 107 -6.31 -4.88 12.12
N LEU A 108 -6.99 -3.76 11.81
CA LEU A 108 -8.07 -3.22 12.66
C LEU A 108 -9.22 -4.22 12.84
N ALA A 109 -9.56 -4.96 11.80
CA ALA A 109 -10.63 -5.96 11.84
C ALA A 109 -10.17 -7.35 12.32
N GLU A 110 -8.90 -7.48 12.69
CA GLU A 110 -8.29 -8.75 13.14
C GLU A 110 -8.54 -9.90 12.15
N ILE A 111 -8.41 -9.61 10.85
CA ILE A 111 -8.70 -10.59 9.80
C ILE A 111 -7.77 -11.80 9.95
N LYS A 112 -8.37 -12.98 10.09
CA LYS A 112 -7.64 -14.24 10.20
C LYS A 112 -6.66 -14.41 9.04
N GLY A 113 -5.37 -14.59 9.38
CA GLY A 113 -4.30 -14.73 8.41
C GLY A 113 -3.50 -13.46 8.14
N ALA A 114 -3.91 -12.28 8.59
CA ALA A 114 -3.05 -11.11 8.67
C ALA A 114 -2.07 -11.29 9.84
N VAL A 115 -0.79 -11.47 9.53
CA VAL A 115 0.24 -11.75 10.57
C VAL A 115 1.17 -10.57 10.81
N TYR A 116 1.01 -9.52 10.05
CA TYR A 116 1.78 -8.29 10.17
C TYR A 116 1.17 -7.34 11.21
N LYS A 117 2.02 -6.45 11.69
CA LYS A 117 1.65 -5.21 12.36
C LYS A 117 2.08 -4.05 11.48
N VAL A 118 1.13 -3.18 11.14
CA VAL A 118 1.37 -2.08 10.18
C VAL A 118 2.47 -1.15 10.68
N ALA A 119 2.49 -0.88 12.00
CA ALA A 119 3.50 -0.03 12.62
C ALA A 119 4.92 -0.61 12.60
N ASP A 120 5.08 -1.92 12.46
CA ASP A 120 6.38 -2.59 12.60
C ASP A 120 7.16 -2.69 11.28
N TYR A 121 6.54 -2.38 10.14
CA TYR A 121 7.26 -2.42 8.86
C TYR A 121 8.39 -1.40 8.79
N SER A 122 9.49 -1.78 8.16
CA SER A 122 10.56 -0.85 7.81
C SER A 122 10.17 -0.07 6.54
N TYR A 123 9.49 1.06 6.69
CA TYR A 123 9.05 1.88 5.55
C TYR A 123 10.22 2.60 4.88
N LEU A 124 10.33 2.46 3.56
CA LEU A 124 11.25 3.24 2.72
C LEU A 124 10.61 4.58 2.31
N GLY A 125 9.31 4.57 2.11
CA GLY A 125 8.51 5.72 1.71
C GLY A 125 7.25 5.29 0.96
N ARG A 126 6.54 6.27 0.39
CA ARG A 126 5.35 6.07 -0.44
C ARG A 126 5.61 6.53 -1.87
N VAL A 127 5.24 5.74 -2.87
CA VAL A 127 5.36 6.17 -4.27
C VAL A 127 4.16 7.02 -4.70
N THR A 128 2.98 6.75 -4.17
CA THR A 128 1.76 7.52 -4.47
C THR A 128 0.65 7.29 -3.45
N ALA A 129 -0.14 8.34 -3.18
CA ALA A 129 -1.49 8.23 -2.68
C ALA A 129 -2.44 8.50 -3.84
N ASP A 130 -3.32 7.56 -4.15
CA ASP A 130 -4.21 7.68 -5.30
C ASP A 130 -5.50 8.41 -4.93
N THR A 131 -5.98 9.30 -5.82
CA THR A 131 -7.39 9.69 -5.82
C THR A 131 -8.23 8.44 -6.07
N ARG A 132 -9.07 8.08 -5.09
CA ARG A 132 -10.02 6.97 -5.21
C ARG A 132 -11.23 7.45 -6.01
N VAL A 133 -11.70 6.61 -6.92
CA VAL A 133 -12.84 6.93 -7.79
C VAL A 133 -13.78 5.75 -7.88
N MET A 134 -15.08 6.04 -7.90
CA MET A 134 -16.10 5.09 -8.31
C MET A 134 -16.28 5.21 -9.81
N SER A 135 -15.97 4.16 -10.55
CA SER A 135 -16.19 4.07 -11.99
C SER A 135 -17.34 3.12 -12.29
N THR A 136 -18.19 3.51 -13.22
CA THR A 136 -19.28 2.66 -13.77
C THR A 136 -19.07 2.41 -15.24
N SER A 137 -19.63 1.33 -15.76
CA SER A 137 -19.71 1.08 -17.20
C SER A 137 -20.67 2.09 -17.81
N VAL A 138 -20.29 2.73 -18.91
CA VAL A 138 -21.18 3.63 -19.64
C VAL A 138 -22.46 2.89 -20.10
N ALA A 139 -22.31 1.63 -20.52
CA ALA A 139 -23.43 0.79 -20.94
C ALA A 139 -24.43 0.44 -19.82
N SER A 140 -24.04 0.61 -18.54
CA SER A 140 -24.95 0.34 -17.42
C SER A 140 -26.03 1.39 -17.22
N GLY A 141 -25.87 2.58 -17.79
CA GLY A 141 -26.77 3.72 -17.59
C GLY A 141 -26.59 4.45 -16.24
N PHE A 142 -25.72 3.95 -15.33
CA PHE A 142 -25.41 4.60 -14.04
C PHE A 142 -24.37 5.69 -14.21
N ASN A 143 -24.81 6.88 -14.64
CA ASN A 143 -23.93 7.96 -15.10
C ASN A 143 -23.66 9.01 -14.02
N THR A 144 -24.48 9.08 -12.99
CA THR A 144 -24.41 10.07 -11.91
C THR A 144 -24.66 9.43 -10.55
N TYR A 145 -24.36 10.18 -9.49
CA TYR A 145 -24.71 9.81 -8.12
C TYR A 145 -26.23 9.59 -7.96
N GLU A 146 -27.03 10.47 -8.56
CA GLU A 146 -28.50 10.42 -8.48
C GLU A 146 -29.05 9.15 -9.14
N SER A 147 -28.46 8.72 -10.24
CA SER A 147 -28.86 7.47 -10.91
C SER A 147 -28.61 6.24 -10.05
N LEU A 148 -27.53 6.23 -9.24
CA LEU A 148 -27.25 5.16 -8.30
C LEU A 148 -28.19 5.19 -7.06
N LYS A 149 -28.57 6.39 -6.59
CA LYS A 149 -29.50 6.55 -5.46
C LYS A 149 -30.93 6.18 -5.81
N ALA A 150 -31.33 6.37 -7.06
CA ALA A 150 -32.70 6.12 -7.52
C ALA A 150 -33.02 4.63 -7.75
N VAL A 151 -32.02 3.76 -7.68
CA VAL A 151 -32.19 2.33 -8.00
C VAL A 151 -32.93 1.61 -6.90
N LYS A 152 -33.97 0.89 -7.28
CA LYS A 152 -34.77 0.05 -6.36
C LYS A 152 -34.21 -1.38 -6.22
N GLU A 153 -33.76 -1.95 -7.33
CA GLU A 153 -33.15 -3.28 -7.36
C GLU A 153 -31.63 -3.19 -7.08
N PRO A 154 -31.03 -4.17 -6.37
CA PRO A 154 -29.62 -4.15 -6.08
C PRO A 154 -28.75 -4.13 -7.33
N PHE A 155 -27.82 -3.20 -7.43
CA PHE A 155 -26.83 -3.19 -8.51
C PHE A 155 -25.50 -3.84 -8.05
N LYS A 156 -24.84 -4.53 -8.97
CA LYS A 156 -23.62 -5.30 -8.65
C LYS A 156 -22.36 -4.46 -8.82
N MET A 157 -21.57 -4.36 -7.74
CA MET A 157 -20.25 -3.73 -7.75
C MET A 157 -19.14 -4.78 -7.69
N GLY A 158 -18.14 -4.66 -8.56
CA GLY A 158 -17.01 -5.59 -8.58
C GLY A 158 -15.90 -5.18 -7.61
N ALA A 159 -15.33 -6.13 -6.85
CA ALA A 159 -14.24 -5.88 -5.91
C ALA A 159 -13.18 -6.99 -5.91
N THR A 160 -11.97 -6.68 -5.45
CA THR A 160 -10.94 -7.68 -5.14
C THR A 160 -11.35 -8.50 -3.91
N GLY A 161 -10.47 -9.37 -3.42
CA GLY A 161 -10.78 -10.16 -2.22
C GLY A 161 -11.12 -9.30 -0.99
N LEU A 162 -11.79 -9.93 -0.03
CA LEU A 162 -12.11 -9.33 1.28
C LEU A 162 -10.90 -8.59 1.87
N GLY A 163 -11.12 -7.44 2.48
CA GLY A 163 -10.05 -6.58 3.01
C GLY A 163 -9.22 -5.84 1.95
N GLY A 164 -9.35 -6.15 0.65
CA GLY A 164 -8.71 -5.36 -0.40
C GLY A 164 -9.33 -3.97 -0.54
N SER A 165 -8.54 -2.94 -0.89
CA SER A 165 -9.02 -1.55 -0.93
C SER A 165 -10.26 -1.34 -1.80
N THR A 166 -10.40 -2.06 -2.92
CA THR A 166 -11.59 -1.95 -3.77
C THR A 166 -12.85 -2.48 -3.08
N TYR A 167 -12.71 -3.51 -2.23
CA TYR A 167 -13.80 -4.05 -1.43
C TYR A 167 -14.19 -3.08 -0.31
N VAL A 168 -13.19 -2.65 0.46
CA VAL A 168 -13.37 -1.72 1.58
C VAL A 168 -14.02 -0.41 1.11
N ASP A 169 -13.52 0.16 0.02
CA ASP A 169 -14.09 1.38 -0.57
C ASP A 169 -15.57 1.16 -0.95
N THR A 170 -15.88 0.03 -1.60
CA THR A 170 -17.24 -0.26 -2.05
C THR A 170 -18.21 -0.39 -0.88
N VAL A 171 -17.83 -1.14 0.15
CA VAL A 171 -18.72 -1.39 1.30
C VAL A 171 -18.89 -0.12 2.15
N ILE A 172 -17.78 0.55 2.51
CA ILE A 172 -17.85 1.72 3.39
C ILE A 172 -18.60 2.87 2.71
N ILE A 173 -18.24 3.21 1.48
CA ILE A 173 -18.88 4.32 0.77
C ILE A 173 -20.32 3.95 0.38
N GLY A 174 -20.57 2.70 0.03
CA GLY A 174 -21.93 2.20 -0.18
C GLY A 174 -22.82 2.38 1.04
N LYS A 175 -22.30 2.12 2.25
CA LYS A 175 -23.02 2.33 3.51
C LYS A 175 -23.23 3.81 3.83
N VAL A 176 -22.21 4.65 3.61
CA VAL A 176 -22.31 6.10 3.81
C VAL A 176 -23.46 6.70 2.98
N PHE A 177 -23.55 6.29 1.73
CA PHE A 177 -24.56 6.79 0.80
C PHE A 177 -25.81 5.92 0.71
N GLU A 178 -25.91 4.86 1.51
CA GLU A 178 -27.05 3.93 1.52
C GLU A 178 -27.39 3.41 0.12
N PHE A 179 -26.37 2.97 -0.63
CA PHE A 179 -26.58 2.39 -1.94
C PHE A 179 -27.18 0.99 -1.84
N ASN A 180 -28.21 0.73 -2.65
CA ASN A 180 -28.75 -0.62 -2.81
C ASN A 180 -27.84 -1.42 -3.75
N GLN A 181 -26.78 -2.02 -3.21
CA GLN A 181 -25.72 -2.67 -3.98
C GLN A 181 -25.35 -4.05 -3.43
N ASP A 182 -25.01 -4.96 -4.36
CA ASP A 182 -24.36 -6.23 -4.07
C ASP A 182 -22.87 -6.14 -4.41
N VAL A 183 -21.99 -6.63 -3.54
CA VAL A 183 -20.54 -6.61 -3.79
C VAL A 183 -20.06 -7.97 -4.26
N ILE A 184 -19.76 -8.08 -5.55
CA ILE A 184 -19.16 -9.28 -6.16
C ILE A 184 -17.65 -9.19 -6.01
N HIS A 185 -17.09 -9.93 -5.08
CA HIS A 185 -15.68 -9.88 -4.73
C HIS A 185 -14.92 -11.15 -5.12
N GLY A 186 -13.59 -11.17 -4.90
CA GLY A 186 -12.72 -12.29 -5.23
C GLY A 186 -11.95 -12.13 -6.55
N PHE A 187 -12.08 -11.01 -7.24
CA PHE A 187 -11.25 -10.74 -8.41
C PHE A 187 -9.78 -10.56 -8.02
N ASP A 188 -8.86 -11.14 -8.79
CA ASP A 188 -7.42 -11.09 -8.52
C ASP A 188 -6.84 -9.65 -8.56
N ARG A 189 -7.43 -8.76 -9.36
CA ARG A 189 -7.02 -7.37 -9.58
C ARG A 189 -8.08 -6.58 -10.32
N SER A 190 -7.90 -5.27 -10.45
CA SER A 190 -8.86 -4.37 -11.10
C SER A 190 -9.10 -4.61 -12.61
N GLY A 191 -8.15 -5.23 -13.32
CA GLY A 191 -8.30 -5.53 -14.76
C GLY A 191 -9.46 -6.48 -15.07
N PRO A 192 -9.53 -7.67 -14.44
CA PRO A 192 -10.67 -8.58 -14.53
C PRO A 192 -12.01 -7.94 -14.17
N ILE A 193 -12.06 -7.07 -13.13
CA ILE A 193 -13.29 -6.34 -12.77
C ILE A 193 -13.76 -5.46 -13.95
N ARG A 194 -12.86 -4.70 -14.58
CA ARG A 194 -13.22 -3.88 -15.75
C ARG A 194 -13.70 -4.71 -16.95
N LYS A 195 -13.16 -5.92 -17.12
CA LYS A 195 -13.68 -6.85 -18.13
C LYS A 195 -15.09 -7.32 -17.78
N ALA A 196 -15.37 -7.59 -16.51
CA ALA A 196 -16.71 -7.93 -16.02
C ALA A 196 -17.68 -6.76 -16.20
N MET A 197 -17.25 -5.51 -15.94
CA MET A 197 -18.04 -4.30 -16.24
C MET A 197 -18.39 -4.21 -17.73
N LYS A 198 -17.43 -4.48 -18.61
CA LYS A 198 -17.65 -4.44 -20.06
C LYS A 198 -18.65 -5.51 -20.54
N ARG A 199 -18.74 -6.66 -19.87
CA ARG A 199 -19.73 -7.71 -20.16
C ARG A 199 -21.08 -7.47 -19.52
N GLY A 200 -21.18 -6.52 -18.57
CA GLY A 200 -22.39 -6.29 -17.78
C GLY A 200 -22.55 -7.20 -16.55
N ASP A 201 -21.53 -7.99 -16.19
CA ASP A 201 -21.59 -8.87 -15.01
C ASP A 201 -21.64 -8.06 -13.71
N VAL A 202 -20.98 -6.88 -13.70
CA VAL A 202 -21.03 -5.85 -12.66
C VAL A 202 -21.12 -4.47 -13.29
N VAL A 203 -21.78 -3.52 -12.61
CA VAL A 203 -22.00 -2.17 -13.17
C VAL A 203 -20.82 -1.24 -12.93
N GLY A 204 -20.04 -1.45 -11.88
CA GLY A 204 -18.97 -0.56 -11.51
C GLY A 204 -17.96 -1.16 -10.52
N MET A 205 -17.00 -0.33 -10.15
CA MET A 205 -15.98 -0.63 -9.15
C MET A 205 -15.41 0.64 -8.54
N TRP A 206 -14.92 0.54 -7.30
CA TRP A 206 -13.98 1.51 -6.75
C TRP A 206 -12.55 1.19 -7.18
N GLY A 207 -11.74 2.22 -7.36
CA GLY A 207 -10.34 2.03 -7.72
C GLY A 207 -9.57 3.35 -7.74
N SER A 208 -8.28 3.31 -8.15
CA SER A 208 -7.52 4.53 -8.36
C SER A 208 -7.82 5.19 -9.69
N TRP A 209 -7.88 6.53 -9.72
CA TRP A 209 -8.00 7.30 -10.96
C TRP A 209 -6.94 6.92 -11.99
N GLY A 210 -5.68 6.84 -11.57
CA GLY A 210 -4.58 6.43 -12.46
C GLY A 210 -4.82 5.10 -13.17
N SER A 211 -5.49 4.14 -12.51
CA SER A 211 -5.85 2.85 -13.12
C SER A 211 -7.12 2.90 -13.98
N ALA A 212 -8.05 3.82 -13.68
CA ALA A 212 -9.32 3.97 -14.42
C ALA A 212 -9.16 4.75 -15.73
N ARG A 213 -8.19 5.67 -15.82
CA ARG A 213 -8.01 6.63 -16.94
C ARG A 213 -8.10 6.01 -18.33
N LYS A 214 -7.52 4.81 -18.53
CA LYS A 214 -7.51 4.15 -19.84
C LYS A 214 -8.92 3.80 -20.31
N THR A 215 -9.72 3.20 -19.43
CA THR A 215 -11.09 2.77 -19.76
C THR A 215 -12.08 3.94 -19.82
N VAL A 216 -11.81 5.03 -19.10
CA VAL A 216 -12.56 6.29 -19.25
C VAL A 216 -12.22 6.94 -20.59
N LYS A 217 -10.95 7.00 -20.97
CA LYS A 217 -10.55 7.57 -22.28
C LYS A 217 -11.09 6.78 -23.47
N SER A 218 -11.25 5.44 -23.35
CA SER A 218 -11.85 4.62 -24.41
C SER A 218 -13.37 4.72 -24.46
N GLY A 219 -14.02 5.43 -23.52
CA GLY A 219 -15.49 5.53 -23.44
C GLY A 219 -16.17 4.28 -22.86
N ASP A 220 -15.39 3.26 -22.41
CA ASP A 220 -15.98 2.07 -21.79
C ASP A 220 -16.57 2.37 -20.40
N ASN A 221 -15.90 3.28 -19.65
CA ASN A 221 -16.26 3.64 -18.27
C ASN A 221 -16.33 5.16 -18.09
N GLN A 222 -17.04 5.57 -17.07
CA GLN A 222 -17.11 6.94 -16.58
C GLN A 222 -16.88 7.00 -15.08
N ILE A 223 -16.64 8.18 -14.53
CA ILE A 223 -16.42 8.38 -13.09
C ILE A 223 -17.63 9.10 -12.50
N VAL A 224 -18.24 8.49 -11.50
CA VAL A 224 -19.46 8.99 -10.86
C VAL A 224 -19.14 9.85 -9.63
N MET A 225 -18.11 9.48 -8.87
CA MET A 225 -17.65 10.23 -7.71
C MET A 225 -16.18 9.99 -7.43
N GLN A 226 -15.55 10.90 -6.69
CA GLN A 226 -14.14 10.86 -6.36
C GLN A 226 -13.88 11.19 -4.89
N SER A 227 -12.74 10.70 -4.35
CA SER A 227 -12.23 11.10 -3.04
C SER A 227 -11.54 12.47 -3.10
N GLY A 228 -11.36 13.09 -1.94
CA GLY A 228 -10.53 14.29 -1.78
C GLY A 228 -11.30 15.50 -1.27
N LYS A 229 -10.56 16.42 -0.66
CA LYS A 229 -11.08 17.71 -0.18
C LYS A 229 -11.48 18.64 -1.34
N LYS A 230 -10.88 18.44 -2.51
CA LYS A 230 -11.13 19.18 -3.76
C LYS A 230 -11.21 18.18 -4.91
N ARG A 231 -11.91 18.56 -5.98
CA ARG A 231 -11.97 17.78 -7.22
C ARG A 231 -10.59 17.66 -7.85
N HIS A 232 -10.27 16.48 -8.36
CA HIS A 232 -9.03 16.25 -9.08
C HIS A 232 -9.03 17.06 -10.39
N LYS A 233 -7.89 17.63 -10.77
CA LYS A 233 -7.76 18.51 -11.97
C LYS A 233 -8.22 17.88 -13.28
N ASP A 234 -8.10 16.57 -13.40
CA ASP A 234 -8.55 15.82 -14.59
C ASP A 234 -10.02 15.37 -14.49
N LEU A 235 -10.71 15.67 -13.38
CA LEU A 235 -12.10 15.29 -13.10
C LEU A 235 -12.87 16.49 -12.53
N PRO A 236 -12.85 17.65 -13.21
CA PRO A 236 -13.44 18.89 -12.67
C PRO A 236 -14.96 18.81 -12.52
N ASP A 237 -15.63 18.00 -13.34
CA ASP A 237 -17.09 17.87 -13.36
C ASP A 237 -17.59 16.72 -12.45
N THR A 238 -16.71 15.87 -11.94
CA THR A 238 -17.07 14.76 -11.04
C THR A 238 -17.12 15.25 -9.59
N PRO A 239 -18.24 15.11 -8.88
CA PRO A 239 -18.32 15.54 -7.48
C PRO A 239 -17.40 14.70 -6.57
N THR A 240 -16.88 15.33 -5.52
CA THR A 240 -16.23 14.60 -4.44
C THR A 240 -17.28 13.96 -3.52
N ILE A 241 -16.91 12.86 -2.86
CA ILE A 241 -17.77 12.24 -1.84
C ILE A 241 -18.07 13.21 -0.69
N ARG A 242 -17.15 14.16 -0.40
CA ARG A 242 -17.38 15.22 0.60
C ARG A 242 -18.46 16.22 0.17
N GLU A 243 -18.47 16.59 -1.12
CA GLU A 243 -19.52 17.45 -1.66
C GLU A 243 -20.89 16.78 -1.56
N LEU A 244 -20.98 15.51 -1.98
CA LEU A 244 -22.22 14.74 -1.94
C LEU A 244 -22.71 14.47 -0.50
N ALA A 245 -21.80 14.21 0.43
CA ALA A 245 -22.18 13.92 1.83
C ALA A 245 -22.81 15.11 2.56
N LYS A 246 -22.54 16.35 2.14
CA LYS A 246 -23.14 17.55 2.75
C LYS A 246 -24.66 17.60 2.62
N SER A 247 -25.23 16.95 1.63
CA SER A 247 -26.68 16.89 1.38
C SER A 247 -27.37 15.70 2.04
N LEU A 248 -26.62 14.84 2.75
CA LEU A 248 -27.20 13.70 3.46
C LEU A 248 -27.89 14.13 4.76
N PRO A 249 -28.98 13.49 5.18
CA PRO A 249 -29.64 13.75 6.46
C PRO A 249 -28.70 13.60 7.68
N ASN A 250 -27.70 12.71 7.56
CA ASN A 250 -26.71 12.40 8.59
C ASN A 250 -25.30 12.90 8.21
N ALA A 251 -25.22 14.10 7.60
CA ALA A 251 -23.99 14.66 7.01
C ALA A 251 -22.76 14.63 7.95
N ASP A 252 -22.94 14.95 9.25
CA ASP A 252 -21.83 14.95 10.22
C ASP A 252 -21.26 13.54 10.44
N LYS A 253 -22.14 12.54 10.58
CA LYS A 253 -21.71 11.14 10.72
C LYS A 253 -21.05 10.65 9.44
N ALA A 254 -21.64 10.94 8.28
CA ALA A 254 -21.09 10.61 6.97
C ALA A 254 -19.70 11.23 6.80
N MET A 255 -19.53 12.50 7.19
CA MET A 255 -18.25 13.19 7.07
C MET A 255 -17.17 12.58 7.98
N LYS A 256 -17.48 12.18 9.21
CA LYS A 256 -16.52 11.47 10.09
C LYS A 256 -16.02 10.19 9.44
N ILE A 257 -16.93 9.39 8.88
CA ILE A 257 -16.58 8.13 8.20
C ILE A 257 -15.70 8.39 6.96
N ILE A 258 -16.08 9.40 6.16
CA ILE A 258 -15.31 9.79 4.96
C ILE A 258 -13.90 10.24 5.34
N VAL A 259 -13.74 11.05 6.39
CA VAL A 259 -12.43 11.50 6.87
C VAL A 259 -11.57 10.32 7.30
N GLY A 260 -12.10 9.38 8.08
CA GLY A 260 -11.41 8.16 8.47
C GLY A 260 -11.02 7.29 7.26
N TRP A 261 -11.93 7.10 6.31
CA TRP A 261 -11.64 6.35 5.07
C TRP A 261 -10.57 7.05 4.20
N GLU A 262 -10.57 8.38 4.12
CA GLU A 262 -9.53 9.12 3.40
C GLU A 262 -8.18 9.04 4.09
N ALA A 263 -8.13 9.00 5.44
CA ALA A 263 -6.89 8.77 6.19
C ALA A 263 -6.26 7.41 5.83
N LEU A 264 -7.08 6.33 5.78
CA LEU A 264 -6.62 5.03 5.30
C LEU A 264 -6.10 5.11 3.85
N SER A 265 -6.80 5.86 3.00
CA SER A 265 -6.44 5.99 1.58
C SER A 265 -5.16 6.82 1.38
N ALA A 266 -4.86 7.76 2.31
CA ALA A 266 -3.66 8.59 2.29
C ALA A 266 -2.36 7.77 2.49
N VAL A 267 -2.43 6.64 3.18
CA VAL A 267 -1.30 5.71 3.28
C VAL A 267 -0.88 5.20 1.89
N GLY A 268 -1.81 5.03 0.98
CA GLY A 268 -1.56 4.79 -0.43
C GLY A 268 -0.78 3.53 -0.73
N ARG A 269 0.35 3.70 -1.43
CA ARG A 269 1.22 2.60 -1.87
C ARG A 269 2.62 2.76 -1.30
N PRO A 270 2.82 2.40 -0.03
CA PRO A 270 4.14 2.40 0.57
C PRO A 270 5.02 1.30 0.00
N ILE A 271 6.32 1.59 -0.02
CA ILE A 271 7.39 0.62 -0.19
C ILE A 271 7.96 0.34 1.18
N ALA A 272 8.01 -0.92 1.56
CA ALA A 272 8.51 -1.32 2.87
C ALA A 272 9.24 -2.66 2.80
N GLY A 273 10.06 -2.90 3.80
CA GLY A 273 10.67 -4.19 4.09
C GLY A 273 10.15 -4.77 5.39
N PRO A 274 10.64 -5.95 5.80
CA PRO A 274 10.27 -6.59 7.07
C PRO A 274 10.65 -5.72 8.27
N PRO A 275 10.11 -6.01 9.46
CA PRO A 275 10.55 -5.39 10.70
C PRO A 275 12.04 -5.60 10.95
N GLY A 276 12.70 -4.59 11.55
CA GLY A 276 14.05 -4.74 12.10
C GLY A 276 15.18 -4.77 11.06
N ILE A 277 15.01 -4.20 9.87
CA ILE A 277 16.14 -3.96 8.96
C ILE A 277 17.19 -3.13 9.69
N PRO A 278 18.50 -3.50 9.66
CA PRO A 278 19.57 -2.71 10.25
C PRO A 278 19.50 -1.25 9.84
N ALA A 279 19.73 -0.33 10.79
CA ALA A 279 19.48 1.10 10.63
C ALA A 279 20.27 1.71 9.45
N ASP A 280 21.51 1.30 9.26
CA ASP A 280 22.39 1.71 8.15
C ASP A 280 21.83 1.28 6.79
N ARG A 281 21.36 0.04 6.69
CA ARG A 281 20.74 -0.51 5.46
C ARG A 281 19.40 0.16 5.18
N LEU A 282 18.57 0.38 6.21
CA LEU A 282 17.30 1.07 6.05
C LEU A 282 17.51 2.51 5.59
N ALA A 283 18.45 3.24 6.18
CA ALA A 283 18.79 4.59 5.78
C ALA A 283 19.26 4.65 4.32
N PHE A 284 20.11 3.71 3.90
CA PHE A 284 20.58 3.58 2.52
C PHE A 284 19.42 3.30 1.54
N LEU A 285 18.53 2.35 1.86
CA LEU A 285 17.36 2.04 1.04
C LEU A 285 16.39 3.23 0.94
N ARG A 286 16.18 3.98 2.03
CA ARG A 286 15.36 5.20 2.05
C ARG A 286 15.93 6.27 1.13
N ASP A 287 17.23 6.52 1.20
CA ASP A 287 17.94 7.47 0.31
C ASP A 287 17.83 7.02 -1.16
N ALA A 288 18.10 5.74 -1.45
CA ALA A 288 17.98 5.19 -2.78
C ALA A 288 16.55 5.31 -3.34
N PHE A 289 15.52 5.05 -2.50
CA PHE A 289 14.13 5.20 -2.89
C PHE A 289 13.74 6.67 -3.13
N ALA A 290 14.15 7.59 -2.27
CA ALA A 290 13.92 9.02 -2.44
C ALA A 290 14.53 9.53 -3.76
N LYS A 291 15.76 9.14 -4.07
CA LYS A 291 16.41 9.43 -5.34
C LYS A 291 15.67 8.80 -6.53
N ALA A 292 15.22 7.54 -6.39
CA ALA A 292 14.52 6.83 -7.44
C ALA A 292 13.19 7.48 -7.83
N VAL A 293 12.40 7.96 -6.86
CA VAL A 293 11.10 8.61 -7.14
C VAL A 293 11.25 10.04 -7.67
N ALA A 294 12.42 10.67 -7.49
CA ALA A 294 12.76 11.98 -8.03
C ALA A 294 13.52 11.91 -9.37
N ASP A 295 13.90 10.72 -9.82
CA ASP A 295 14.67 10.51 -11.03
C ASP A 295 13.86 10.84 -12.30
N ASP A 296 14.43 11.59 -13.21
CA ASP A 296 13.78 12.05 -14.45
C ASP A 296 13.33 10.87 -15.33
N GLU A 297 14.09 9.78 -15.36
CA GLU A 297 13.72 8.58 -16.12
C GLU A 297 12.46 7.93 -15.53
N PHE A 298 12.40 7.78 -14.20
CA PHE A 298 11.22 7.27 -13.50
C PHE A 298 10.01 8.19 -13.73
N LEU A 299 10.15 9.50 -13.49
CA LEU A 299 9.08 10.47 -13.66
C LEU A 299 8.56 10.52 -15.10
N GLY A 300 9.48 10.48 -16.08
CA GLY A 300 9.14 10.43 -17.51
C GLY A 300 8.37 9.17 -17.88
N LYS A 301 8.79 8.00 -17.41
CA LYS A 301 8.10 6.71 -17.63
C LYS A 301 6.75 6.66 -16.90
N ALA A 302 6.69 7.13 -15.64
CA ALA A 302 5.45 7.22 -14.87
C ALA A 302 4.42 8.12 -15.57
N LYS A 303 4.83 9.29 -16.07
CA LYS A 303 3.99 10.20 -16.85
C LYS A 303 3.44 9.53 -18.12
N LYS A 304 4.29 8.85 -18.89
CA LYS A 304 3.88 8.08 -20.10
C LYS A 304 2.89 6.96 -19.75
N ALA A 305 3.12 6.25 -18.64
CA ALA A 305 2.24 5.21 -18.13
C ALA A 305 0.98 5.78 -17.42
N LYS A 306 0.86 7.11 -17.32
CA LYS A 306 -0.22 7.82 -16.59
C LYS A 306 -0.33 7.39 -15.14
N ARG A 307 0.82 7.20 -14.49
CA ARG A 307 0.95 6.91 -13.07
C ARG A 307 1.35 8.17 -12.33
N ALA A 308 0.53 8.57 -11.36
CA ALA A 308 0.83 9.71 -10.49
C ALA A 308 1.97 9.33 -9.55
N VAL A 309 2.84 10.28 -9.26
CA VAL A 309 3.86 10.17 -8.22
C VAL A 309 3.51 11.20 -7.16
N ASP A 310 3.41 10.74 -5.91
CA ASP A 310 3.11 11.55 -4.73
C ASP A 310 3.90 10.96 -3.56
N TYR A 311 5.18 11.35 -3.53
CA TYR A 311 6.17 10.84 -2.59
C TYR A 311 5.87 11.27 -1.17
N ALA A 312 6.05 10.34 -0.23
CA ALA A 312 6.25 10.60 1.17
C ALA A 312 7.47 9.79 1.66
N SER A 313 8.23 10.34 2.58
CA SER A 313 9.41 9.67 3.17
C SER A 313 9.03 8.48 4.06
N GLY A 314 10.00 7.67 4.46
CA GLY A 314 9.79 6.56 5.40
C GLY A 314 9.29 7.02 6.75
N ASP A 315 9.75 8.19 7.23
CA ASP A 315 9.32 8.76 8.50
C ASP A 315 7.89 9.30 8.41
N GLU A 316 7.55 10.03 7.33
CA GLU A 316 6.17 10.45 7.06
C GLU A 316 5.22 9.25 6.96
N MET A 317 5.68 8.12 6.40
CA MET A 317 4.86 6.91 6.36
C MET A 317 4.57 6.33 7.73
N THR A 318 5.52 6.41 8.66
CA THR A 318 5.31 5.99 10.05
C THR A 318 4.21 6.83 10.71
N GLU A 319 4.22 8.16 10.52
CA GLU A 319 3.17 9.03 11.05
C GLU A 319 1.81 8.80 10.37
N LEU A 320 1.78 8.71 9.05
CA LEU A 320 0.55 8.44 8.30
C LEU A 320 -0.11 7.11 8.70
N THR A 321 0.67 6.07 8.96
CA THR A 321 0.12 4.78 9.42
C THR A 321 -0.43 4.87 10.83
N LYS A 322 0.22 5.63 11.71
CA LYS A 322 -0.26 5.91 13.06
C LYS A 322 -1.58 6.67 13.03
N GLU A 323 -1.66 7.77 12.29
CA GLU A 323 -2.90 8.53 12.11
C GLU A 323 -4.05 7.68 11.57
N ALA A 324 -3.75 6.80 10.58
CA ALA A 324 -4.75 5.94 9.97
C ALA A 324 -5.22 4.80 10.89
N THR A 325 -4.47 4.45 11.93
CA THR A 325 -4.89 3.46 12.95
C THR A 325 -5.58 4.10 14.14
N ASP A 326 -5.41 5.40 14.37
CA ASP A 326 -6.05 6.18 15.44
C ASP A 326 -7.42 6.71 15.00
N LEU A 327 -8.34 5.80 14.72
CA LEU A 327 -9.70 6.12 14.29
C LEU A 327 -10.64 6.26 15.50
N PRO A 328 -11.64 7.18 15.43
CA PRO A 328 -12.72 7.21 16.40
C PRO A 328 -13.42 5.84 16.51
N ASP A 329 -13.85 5.44 17.71
CA ASP A 329 -14.37 4.08 17.97
C ASP A 329 -15.58 3.72 17.11
N ASP A 330 -16.49 4.67 16.85
CA ASP A 330 -17.66 4.47 16.00
C ASP A 330 -17.25 4.23 14.52
N VAL A 331 -16.24 4.95 14.03
CA VAL A 331 -15.69 4.76 12.69
C VAL A 331 -14.95 3.43 12.60
N ARG A 332 -14.13 3.12 13.61
CA ARG A 332 -13.41 1.85 13.70
C ARG A 332 -14.37 0.66 13.68
N THR A 333 -15.40 0.69 14.51
CA THR A 333 -16.43 -0.37 14.58
C THR A 333 -17.11 -0.57 13.24
N MET A 334 -17.50 0.52 12.57
CA MET A 334 -18.10 0.43 11.24
C MET A 334 -17.15 -0.20 10.20
N PHE A 335 -15.86 0.16 10.23
CA PHE A 335 -14.88 -0.41 9.31
C PHE A 335 -14.68 -1.90 9.56
N ILE A 336 -14.64 -2.32 10.83
CA ILE A 336 -14.55 -3.73 11.23
C ILE A 336 -15.74 -4.50 10.69
N SER A 337 -16.97 -4.02 10.93
CA SER A 337 -18.20 -4.66 10.46
C SER A 337 -18.26 -4.72 8.93
N ALA A 338 -17.85 -3.65 8.23
CA ALA A 338 -17.76 -3.62 6.77
C ALA A 338 -16.85 -4.75 6.23
N ILE A 339 -15.66 -4.89 6.82
CA ILE A 339 -14.65 -5.85 6.36
C ILE A 339 -15.07 -7.29 6.64
N ARG A 340 -15.81 -7.53 7.73
CA ARG A 340 -16.34 -8.84 8.11
C ARG A 340 -17.58 -9.24 7.31
N GLY A 341 -18.14 -8.33 6.51
CA GLY A 341 -19.38 -8.57 5.77
C GLY A 341 -20.61 -8.52 6.65
N GLU A 342 -20.57 -7.81 7.77
CA GLU A 342 -21.63 -7.68 8.77
C GLU A 342 -22.47 -6.38 8.58
N LEU A 343 -22.20 -5.61 7.53
CA LEU A 343 -22.93 -4.37 7.19
C LEU A 343 -23.98 -4.59 6.11
#